data_7b3b4a504dcca9ca3013c7ec832346ae
#
_entry.id   7b3b4a504dcca9ca3013c7ec832346ae
#
_cell.length_a   1.000
_cell.length_b   1.000
_cell.length_c   1.000
_cell.angle_alpha   90.00
_cell.angle_beta   90.00
_cell.angle_gamma   90.00
#
_symmetry.space_group_name_H-M   'P 1'
#
loop_
_entity.id
_entity.type
_entity.pdbx_description
1 polymer ?
#
loop_
_entity_poly.entity_id
_entity_poly.type
_entity_poly.pdbx_seq_one_letter_code
_entity_poly.pdbx_strand_id
1 'polypeptide(L)'
;MDITILGIESSCDDTSAAVIRDRTLLSNVIASQAVHQKYGGVIPELASRAHQQNIVPVVDTALKEAGVTIDKIDAIAFTRGPGLLGSLLVGVSFAKGLSISHDIPLVEVNHLQGHILSHFLDLPDRQLPHPDFPFLCLLCLLYTSDAADDKA
;
A
#
# COMPACT_ATOMS: atom_id res chain seq x y z
N MET A 1 12.80 -20.21 5.51
CA MET A 1 12.09 -19.35 6.51
C MET A 1 11.17 -18.47 5.70
N ASP A 2 9.88 -18.60 5.88
CA ASP A 2 8.91 -17.82 5.10
C ASP A 2 8.82 -16.42 5.72
N ILE A 3 8.96 -15.38 4.90
CA ILE A 3 8.92 -13.98 5.34
C ILE A 3 7.52 -13.44 5.11
N THR A 4 6.87 -12.96 6.18
CA THR A 4 5.53 -12.38 6.12
C THR A 4 5.61 -10.85 6.27
N ILE A 5 5.09 -10.12 5.31
CA ILE A 5 5.17 -8.65 5.23
C ILE A 5 3.76 -8.06 5.23
N LEU A 6 3.56 -7.03 6.06
CA LEU A 6 2.39 -6.16 6.01
C LEU A 6 2.74 -4.94 5.16
N GLY A 7 2.05 -4.77 4.02
CA GLY A 7 2.15 -3.59 3.17
C GLY A 7 1.06 -2.57 3.49
N ILE A 8 1.41 -1.27 3.53
CA ILE A 8 0.50 -0.16 3.80
C ILE A 8 0.66 0.90 2.72
N GLU A 9 -0.45 1.27 2.08
CA GLU A 9 -0.51 2.26 1.01
C GLU A 9 -1.52 3.35 1.33
N SER A 10 -1.11 4.62 1.22
CA SER A 10 -1.96 5.79 1.43
C SER A 10 -1.53 7.00 0.59
N SER A 11 -0.95 6.79 -0.58
CA SER A 11 -0.29 7.86 -1.35
C SER A 11 -1.24 8.89 -1.97
N CYS A 12 -2.50 8.53 -2.24
CA CYS A 12 -3.46 9.41 -2.91
C CYS A 12 -4.81 9.44 -2.17
N ASP A 13 -5.81 8.71 -2.65
CA ASP A 13 -7.18 8.70 -2.12
C ASP A 13 -7.60 7.33 -1.58
N ASP A 14 -6.99 6.25 -1.99
CA ASP A 14 -7.29 4.92 -1.47
C ASP A 14 -6.41 4.57 -0.26
N THR A 15 -7.04 4.08 0.81
CA THR A 15 -6.32 3.48 1.93
C THR A 15 -6.28 1.99 1.73
N SER A 16 -5.11 1.38 1.61
CA SER A 16 -5.02 -0.05 1.45
C SER A 16 -3.95 -0.70 2.32
N ALA A 17 -4.20 -1.98 2.64
CA ALA A 17 -3.24 -2.84 3.30
C ALA A 17 -3.31 -4.25 2.71
N ALA A 18 -2.15 -4.88 2.61
CA ALA A 18 -2.01 -6.24 2.11
C ALA A 18 -1.04 -7.02 2.98
N VAL A 19 -1.27 -8.32 3.09
CA VAL A 19 -0.31 -9.24 3.72
C VAL A 19 0.19 -10.19 2.64
N ILE A 20 1.50 -10.28 2.53
CA ILE A 20 2.18 -11.21 1.64
C ILE A 20 3.07 -12.16 2.45
N ARG A 21 3.20 -13.40 1.98
CA ARG A 21 4.18 -14.36 2.50
C ARG A 21 5.08 -14.80 1.36
N ASP A 22 6.37 -14.45 1.44
CA ASP A 22 7.31 -14.55 0.34
C ASP A 22 6.77 -13.84 -0.91
N ARG A 23 6.21 -14.56 -1.87
CA ARG A 23 5.57 -14.01 -3.06
C ARG A 23 4.06 -14.18 -3.09
N THR A 24 3.49 -14.92 -2.15
CA THR A 24 2.07 -15.23 -2.12
C THR A 24 1.28 -14.13 -1.45
N LEU A 25 0.27 -13.60 -2.15
CA LEU A 25 -0.69 -12.65 -1.60
C LEU A 25 -1.67 -13.40 -0.69
N LEU A 26 -1.69 -13.07 0.60
CA LEU A 26 -2.61 -13.66 1.58
C LEU A 26 -3.88 -12.81 1.74
N SER A 27 -3.77 -11.50 1.69
CA SER A 27 -4.90 -10.57 1.74
C SER A 27 -4.58 -9.27 1.03
N ASN A 28 -5.64 -8.58 0.53
CA ASN A 28 -5.53 -7.25 -0.06
C ASN A 28 -6.84 -6.49 0.18
N VAL A 29 -6.81 -5.53 1.08
CA VAL A 29 -7.96 -4.74 1.51
C VAL A 29 -7.80 -3.30 1.06
N ILE A 30 -8.81 -2.78 0.38
CA ILE A 30 -8.82 -1.42 -0.16
C ILE A 30 -10.09 -0.70 0.31
N ALA A 31 -9.92 0.45 0.94
CA ALA A 31 -10.99 1.37 1.27
C ALA A 31 -10.92 2.60 0.37
N SER A 32 -11.76 2.60 -0.67
CA SER A 32 -11.86 3.71 -1.63
C SER A 32 -12.70 4.85 -1.09
N GLN A 33 -12.31 6.08 -1.44
CA GLN A 33 -12.96 7.30 -0.96
C GLN A 33 -13.94 7.85 -2.01
N ALA A 34 -15.19 7.38 -1.98
CA ALA A 34 -16.24 7.85 -2.90
C ALA A 34 -16.55 9.36 -2.80
N VAL A 35 -16.11 10.02 -1.72
CA VAL A 35 -16.34 11.46 -1.51
C VAL A 35 -15.77 12.33 -2.62
N HIS A 36 -14.65 11.94 -3.19
CA HIS A 36 -13.95 12.71 -4.23
C HIS A 36 -14.71 12.78 -5.56
N GLN A 37 -15.58 11.80 -5.85
CA GLN A 37 -16.42 11.80 -7.05
C GLN A 37 -17.33 13.02 -7.14
N LYS A 38 -17.77 13.56 -5.98
CA LYS A 38 -18.63 14.75 -5.93
C LYS A 38 -17.90 16.05 -6.29
N TYR A 39 -16.58 16.06 -6.22
CA TYR A 39 -15.76 17.25 -6.42
C TYR A 39 -15.00 17.24 -7.74
N GLY A 40 -15.15 16.17 -8.54
CA GLY A 40 -14.47 16.04 -9.83
C GLY A 40 -12.97 15.79 -9.76
N GLY A 41 -12.46 15.37 -8.59
CA GLY A 41 -11.06 15.08 -8.37
C GLY A 41 -10.71 14.94 -6.89
N VAL A 42 -9.49 14.54 -6.59
CA VAL A 42 -9.02 14.33 -5.21
C VAL A 42 -8.80 15.68 -4.52
N ILE A 43 -9.37 15.84 -3.33
CA ILE A 43 -9.11 16.97 -2.43
C ILE A 43 -8.14 16.48 -1.35
N PRO A 44 -6.89 16.97 -1.32
CA PRO A 44 -5.82 16.41 -0.48
C PRO A 44 -6.15 16.40 1.02
N GLU A 45 -6.83 17.45 1.52
CA GLU A 45 -7.21 17.51 2.94
C GLU A 45 -8.28 16.48 3.29
N LEU A 46 -9.27 16.26 2.43
CA LEU A 46 -10.28 15.24 2.64
C LEU A 46 -9.68 13.84 2.54
N ALA A 47 -8.75 13.64 1.61
CA ALA A 47 -8.04 12.38 1.46
C ALA A 47 -7.27 12.02 2.73
N SER A 48 -6.46 12.94 3.27
CA SER A 48 -5.69 12.66 4.50
C SER A 48 -6.58 12.38 5.71
N ARG A 49 -7.72 13.08 5.86
CA ARG A 49 -8.69 12.81 6.94
C ARG A 49 -9.34 11.43 6.80
N ALA A 50 -9.68 11.04 5.57
CA ALA A 50 -10.25 9.72 5.31
C ALA A 50 -9.22 8.59 5.57
N HIS A 51 -7.95 8.79 5.22
CA HIS A 51 -6.89 7.85 5.59
C HIS A 51 -6.78 7.66 7.11
N GLN A 52 -6.86 8.74 7.90
CA GLN A 52 -6.85 8.63 9.37
C GLN A 52 -8.00 7.79 9.92
N GLN A 53 -9.17 7.84 9.30
CA GLN A 53 -10.33 7.05 9.71
C GLN A 53 -10.23 5.59 9.27
N ASN A 54 -9.66 5.35 8.08
CA ASN A 54 -9.68 4.04 7.43
C ASN A 54 -8.48 3.16 7.76
N ILE A 55 -7.32 3.74 8.12
CA ILE A 55 -6.07 2.98 8.19
C ILE A 55 -6.11 1.85 9.23
N VAL A 56 -6.69 2.11 10.41
CA VAL A 56 -6.80 1.09 11.48
C VAL A 56 -7.71 -0.05 11.04
N PRO A 57 -8.97 0.18 10.63
CA PRO A 57 -9.85 -0.92 10.21
C PRO A 57 -9.34 -1.66 8.97
N VAL A 58 -8.68 -0.98 8.03
CA VAL A 58 -8.13 -1.62 6.83
C VAL A 58 -7.00 -2.57 7.19
N VAL A 59 -6.07 -2.15 8.05
CA VAL A 59 -4.96 -3.01 8.49
C VAL A 59 -5.47 -4.18 9.36
N ASP A 60 -6.41 -3.93 10.27
CA ASP A 60 -7.01 -4.99 11.09
C ASP A 60 -7.71 -6.04 10.21
N THR A 61 -8.47 -5.59 9.20
CA THR A 61 -9.13 -6.48 8.25
C THR A 61 -8.12 -7.29 7.44
N ALA A 62 -7.07 -6.64 6.93
CA ALA A 62 -6.03 -7.33 6.16
C ALA A 62 -5.34 -8.44 6.96
N LEU A 63 -5.01 -8.20 8.22
CA LEU A 63 -4.44 -9.20 9.10
C LEU A 63 -5.41 -10.37 9.36
N LYS A 64 -6.69 -10.06 9.61
CA LYS A 64 -7.74 -11.07 9.83
C LYS A 64 -7.98 -11.94 8.61
N GLU A 65 -8.10 -11.35 7.43
CA GLU A 65 -8.28 -12.08 6.17
C GLU A 65 -7.08 -12.97 5.84
N ALA A 66 -5.87 -12.50 6.15
CA ALA A 66 -4.65 -13.29 5.99
C ALA A 66 -4.53 -14.43 7.04
N GLY A 67 -5.35 -14.43 8.09
CA GLY A 67 -5.23 -15.35 9.21
C GLY A 67 -3.92 -15.19 10.00
N VAL A 68 -3.39 -13.96 10.05
CA VAL A 68 -2.08 -13.64 10.65
C VAL A 68 -2.28 -12.59 11.74
N THR A 69 -1.58 -12.77 12.86
CA THR A 69 -1.51 -11.75 13.91
C THR A 69 -0.26 -10.88 13.74
N ILE A 70 -0.26 -9.68 14.32
CA ILE A 70 0.83 -8.70 14.13
C ILE A 70 2.19 -9.23 14.59
N ASP A 71 2.23 -10.09 15.60
CA ASP A 71 3.43 -10.74 16.10
C ASP A 71 4.07 -11.75 15.13
N LYS A 72 3.39 -12.08 14.05
CA LYS A 72 3.86 -12.95 12.96
C LYS A 72 4.32 -12.18 11.73
N ILE A 73 4.30 -10.85 11.80
CA ILE A 73 4.79 -9.97 10.74
C ILE A 73 6.29 -9.76 10.92
N ASP A 74 7.07 -10.10 9.91
CA ASP A 74 8.53 -9.98 9.91
C ASP A 74 9.00 -8.58 9.48
N ALA A 75 8.20 -7.86 8.67
CA ALA A 75 8.48 -6.49 8.26
C ALA A 75 7.20 -5.73 7.92
N ILE A 76 7.21 -4.40 8.11
CA ILE A 76 6.15 -3.51 7.67
C ILE A 76 6.68 -2.69 6.50
N ALA A 77 6.10 -2.90 5.31
CA ALA A 77 6.36 -2.11 4.13
C ALA A 77 5.36 -0.94 4.05
N PHE A 78 5.84 0.25 3.70
CA PHE A 78 4.97 1.42 3.53
C PHE A 78 5.39 2.24 2.33
N THR A 79 4.43 2.89 1.68
CA THR A 79 4.73 3.80 0.58
C THR A 79 5.35 5.08 1.11
N ARG A 80 6.60 5.34 0.69
CA ARG A 80 7.33 6.58 1.00
C ARG A 80 6.89 7.73 0.09
N GLY A 81 6.56 7.43 -1.13
CA GLY A 81 6.23 8.36 -2.20
C GLY A 81 6.53 7.76 -3.58
N PRO A 82 6.19 8.50 -4.65
CA PRO A 82 5.49 9.78 -4.68
C PRO A 82 4.03 9.69 -4.24
N GLY A 83 3.43 10.85 -3.93
CA GLY A 83 2.03 10.95 -3.54
C GLY A 83 1.71 12.25 -2.79
N LEU A 84 0.46 12.41 -2.37
CA LEU A 84 -0.01 13.57 -1.61
C LEU A 84 0.61 13.56 -0.20
N LEU A 85 1.31 14.62 0.16
CA LEU A 85 2.06 14.71 1.43
C LEU A 85 1.22 14.36 2.66
N GLY A 86 0.01 14.93 2.78
CA GLY A 86 -0.88 14.67 3.92
C GLY A 86 -1.34 13.21 4.00
N SER A 87 -1.60 12.59 2.85
CA SER A 87 -1.98 11.18 2.72
C SER A 87 -0.81 10.27 3.09
N LEU A 88 0.38 10.50 2.52
CA LEU A 88 1.60 9.76 2.84
C LEU A 88 1.95 9.81 4.33
N LEU A 89 1.83 10.99 4.96
CA LEU A 89 2.11 11.15 6.38
C LEU A 89 1.25 10.26 7.27
N VAL A 90 0.02 9.98 6.90
CA VAL A 90 -0.86 9.07 7.67
C VAL A 90 -0.30 7.64 7.64
N GLY A 91 -0.05 7.08 6.45
CA GLY A 91 0.48 5.72 6.32
C GLY A 91 1.87 5.55 6.95
N VAL A 92 2.76 6.52 6.71
CA VAL A 92 4.12 6.51 7.28
C VAL A 92 4.09 6.57 8.81
N SER A 93 3.28 7.46 9.38
CA SER A 93 3.18 7.60 10.85
C SER A 93 2.57 6.36 11.49
N PHE A 94 1.56 5.77 10.86
CA PHE A 94 0.94 4.54 11.33
C PHE A 94 1.92 3.36 11.28
N ALA A 95 2.62 3.18 10.16
CA ALA A 95 3.64 2.13 10.01
C ALA A 95 4.76 2.27 11.05
N LYS A 96 5.24 3.50 11.30
CA LYS A 96 6.22 3.77 12.35
C LYS A 96 5.69 3.45 13.75
N GLY A 97 4.44 3.80 14.03
CA GLY A 97 3.79 3.47 15.31
C GLY A 97 3.74 1.96 15.56
N LEU A 98 3.33 1.18 14.56
CA LEU A 98 3.33 -0.29 14.64
C LEU A 98 4.75 -0.85 14.81
N SER A 99 5.71 -0.35 14.03
CA SER A 99 7.10 -0.77 14.11
C SER A 99 7.68 -0.59 15.52
N ILE A 100 7.48 0.58 16.12
CA ILE A 100 7.98 0.89 17.46
C ILE A 100 7.27 0.03 18.53
N SER A 101 5.96 -0.16 18.41
CA SER A 101 5.18 -0.88 19.43
C SER A 101 5.40 -2.38 19.42
N HIS A 102 5.82 -2.96 18.30
CA HIS A 102 5.99 -4.41 18.12
C HIS A 102 7.42 -4.82 17.78
N ASP A 103 8.36 -3.88 17.74
CA ASP A 103 9.77 -4.09 17.35
C ASP A 103 9.92 -4.77 15.97
N ILE A 104 9.10 -4.34 15.00
CA ILE A 104 9.08 -4.87 13.64
C ILE A 104 9.84 -3.91 12.71
N PRO A 105 10.79 -4.38 11.88
CA PRO A 105 11.52 -3.54 10.96
C PRO A 105 10.64 -2.91 9.88
N LEU A 106 11.01 -1.69 9.45
CA LEU A 106 10.35 -0.94 8.39
C LEU A 106 11.07 -1.09 7.06
N VAL A 107 10.27 -1.18 5.98
CA VAL A 107 10.74 -1.17 4.60
C VAL A 107 10.03 -0.05 3.85
N GLU A 108 10.79 0.93 3.37
CA GLU A 108 10.23 1.99 2.54
C GLU A 108 10.12 1.54 1.08
N VAL A 109 8.98 1.82 0.45
CA VAL A 109 8.69 1.42 -0.93
C VAL A 109 8.33 2.65 -1.75
N ASN A 110 8.90 2.75 -2.95
CA ASN A 110 8.46 3.73 -3.93
C ASN A 110 7.14 3.27 -4.56
N HIS A 111 6.15 4.16 -4.63
CA HIS A 111 4.82 3.88 -5.16
C HIS A 111 4.85 3.25 -6.57
N LEU A 112 5.66 3.81 -7.49
CA LEU A 112 5.77 3.31 -8.86
C LEU A 112 6.44 1.92 -8.91
N GLN A 113 7.44 1.69 -8.06
CA GLN A 113 8.06 0.37 -7.94
C GLN A 113 7.06 -0.66 -7.38
N GLY A 114 6.20 -0.26 -6.47
CA GLY A 114 5.11 -1.11 -5.96
C GLY A 114 4.19 -1.59 -7.08
N HIS A 115 3.80 -0.71 -8.00
CA HIS A 115 3.00 -1.08 -9.19
C HIS A 115 3.73 -2.11 -10.08
N ILE A 116 5.02 -1.91 -10.33
CA ILE A 116 5.81 -2.85 -11.15
C ILE A 116 5.94 -4.21 -10.44
N LEU A 117 6.29 -4.19 -9.16
CA LEU A 117 6.58 -5.40 -8.40
C LEU A 117 5.33 -6.24 -8.10
N SER A 118 4.13 -5.63 -8.13
CA SER A 118 2.87 -6.36 -7.96
C SER A 118 2.66 -7.46 -9.03
N HIS A 119 3.28 -7.33 -10.21
CA HIS A 119 3.23 -8.35 -11.27
C HIS A 119 4.01 -9.63 -10.95
N PHE A 120 4.82 -9.63 -9.90
CA PHE A 120 5.59 -10.78 -9.44
C PHE A 120 4.95 -11.51 -8.25
N LEU A 121 3.76 -11.10 -7.82
CA LEU A 121 3.03 -11.76 -6.75
C LEU A 121 2.26 -12.98 -7.27
N ASP A 122 2.27 -14.03 -6.48
CA ASP A 122 1.44 -15.21 -6.67
C ASP A 122 0.06 -14.95 -6.05
N LEU A 123 -0.99 -15.01 -6.90
CA LEU A 123 -2.36 -14.78 -6.47
C LEU A 123 -3.03 -16.11 -6.11
N PRO A 124 -3.81 -16.18 -5.02
CA PRO A 124 -4.41 -17.45 -4.58
C PRO A 124 -5.40 -18.04 -5.60
N ASP A 125 -6.09 -17.19 -6.38
CA ASP A 125 -7.19 -17.61 -7.25
C ASP A 125 -6.80 -17.73 -8.73
N ARG A 126 -5.58 -17.34 -9.11
CA ARG A 126 -5.13 -17.41 -10.48
C ARG A 126 -3.61 -17.49 -10.60
N GLN A 127 -3.16 -18.32 -11.53
CA GLN A 127 -1.75 -18.32 -11.94
C GLN A 127 -1.60 -17.34 -13.10
N LEU A 128 -0.91 -16.24 -12.86
CA LEU A 128 -0.50 -15.32 -13.91
C LEU A 128 0.98 -15.59 -14.22
N PRO A 129 1.37 -15.57 -15.51
CA PRO A 129 2.78 -15.67 -15.85
C PRO A 129 3.53 -14.46 -15.32
N HIS A 130 4.64 -14.69 -14.64
CA HIS A 130 5.52 -13.59 -14.23
C HIS A 130 6.29 -13.06 -15.44
N PRO A 131 6.58 -11.75 -15.49
CA PRO A 131 7.38 -11.19 -16.55
C PRO A 131 8.80 -11.77 -16.54
N ASP A 132 9.31 -12.16 -17.72
CA ASP A 132 10.71 -12.52 -17.90
C ASP A 132 11.57 -11.28 -18.09
N PHE A 133 12.77 -11.29 -17.54
CA PHE A 133 13.71 -10.18 -17.70
C PHE A 133 14.54 -10.33 -19.00
N PRO A 134 14.77 -9.20 -19.72
CA PRO A 134 14.26 -7.85 -19.51
C PRO A 134 12.82 -7.70 -20.04
N PHE A 135 12.00 -6.85 -19.39
CA PHE A 135 10.66 -6.50 -19.84
C PHE A 135 10.44 -5.00 -19.90
N LEU A 136 9.51 -4.56 -20.75
CA LEU A 136 9.05 -3.17 -20.81
C LEU A 136 7.81 -3.02 -19.93
N CYS A 137 7.86 -2.10 -18.97
CA CYS A 137 6.72 -1.75 -18.14
C CYS A 137 6.19 -0.37 -18.53
N LEU A 138 4.94 -0.32 -19.02
CA LEU A 138 4.22 0.93 -19.25
C LEU A 138 3.30 1.19 -18.06
N LEU A 139 3.61 2.23 -17.29
CA LEU A 139 2.75 2.72 -16.22
C LEU A 139 1.86 3.85 -16.75
N CYS A 140 0.56 3.61 -16.76
CA CYS A 140 -0.45 4.62 -17.08
C CYS A 140 -1.26 4.88 -15.82
N LEU A 141 -0.79 5.81 -15.01
CA LEU A 141 -1.44 6.22 -13.76
C LEU A 141 -2.29 7.46 -14.02
N LEU A 142 -3.29 7.69 -13.16
CA LEU A 142 -3.99 8.95 -13.13
C LEU A 142 -2.97 10.06 -12.82
N TYR A 143 -3.11 11.21 -13.47
CA TYR A 143 -2.16 12.32 -13.36
C TYR A 143 -1.91 12.81 -11.93
N THR A 144 -2.79 12.50 -10.99
CA THR A 144 -2.64 12.79 -9.54
C THR A 144 -1.52 12.01 -8.87
N SER A 145 -1.07 10.92 -9.47
CA SER A 145 0.12 10.18 -9.08
C SER A 145 1.21 10.22 -10.14
N ASP A 146 1.08 11.16 -11.08
CA ASP A 146 2.01 11.34 -12.18
C ASP A 146 3.35 11.87 -11.66
N ALA A 147 4.43 11.33 -12.21
CA ALA A 147 5.79 11.81 -11.99
C ALA A 147 5.99 13.29 -12.43
N ALA A 148 5.05 13.87 -13.18
CA ALA A 148 5.06 15.30 -13.48
C ALA A 148 4.77 16.17 -12.24
N ASP A 149 4.05 15.64 -11.25
CA ASP A 149 3.78 16.31 -9.98
C ASP A 149 4.98 16.24 -9.03
N ASP A 150 5.95 15.39 -9.34
CA ASP A 150 7.18 15.19 -8.56
C ASP A 150 8.30 16.18 -8.94
N LYS A 151 8.02 17.17 -9.77
CA LYS A 151 8.93 18.27 -10.05
C LYS A 151 8.90 19.29 -8.91
N ALA A 152 9.31 18.88 -7.77
CA ALA A 152 9.66 19.77 -6.67
C ALA A 152 11.16 19.77 -6.46
#